data_d18b0373a5126f354e8520fc62348f5a
#
_entry.id   d18b0373a5126f354e8520fc62348f5a
#
_cell.length_a   1.000
_cell.length_b   1.000
_cell.length_c   1.000
_cell.angle_alpha   90.00
_cell.angle_beta   90.00
_cell.angle_gamma   90.00
#
_symmetry.space_group_name_H-M   'P 1'
#
loop_
_entity.id
_entity.type
_entity.pdbx_description
1 polymer ?
#
loop_
_entity_poly.entity_id
_entity_poly.type
_entity_poly.pdbx_seq_one_letter_code
_entity_poly.pdbx_strand_id
1 'polypeptide(L)'
;MESWSLMVAEKTPHRIKRLCNRSLQKVQSMMFKSYLTLSKFNIILSNKGDSTNPKQNSEKSKKRIDEQNARSIVNMIMGDGNRSNNNPIAVIIDTETLVARTQERLWKALKRHYRYESSLKPGQEFLHRHVNSKIALVIMYADLVGSTSMSMTLPVDKMVTIIRSFSYEMSCIVQSHGGYVLKYVGDAVIAFFPSGYNKLLACDRAVQCAKSMITVIKNGINPILNQYDYPELRVKIGLDEGESVIVPYGHDKSSLIDILGYSMSISAKVTSLTYPNTITIGEDIYSVLHPQIRMKFKEVKLRIEDWKYVNRQTGQLYKLYADKNIPTTITSTDKKP
;
A
#
# COMPACT_ATOMS: atom_id res chain seq x y z
N MET A 1 -2.48 -23.81 23.82
CA MET A 1 -2.64 -22.33 23.73
C MET A 1 -3.87 -21.81 24.49
N GLU A 2 -4.78 -22.67 24.88
CA GLU A 2 -5.96 -22.29 25.70
C GLU A 2 -5.65 -21.99 27.18
N SER A 3 -4.59 -22.57 27.75
CA SER A 3 -4.26 -22.39 29.18
C SER A 3 -3.69 -21.02 29.54
N TRP A 4 -3.06 -20.31 28.58
CA TRP A 4 -2.50 -18.97 28.83
C TRP A 4 -3.53 -17.84 28.68
N SER A 5 -4.55 -18.02 27.84
CA SER A 5 -5.65 -17.08 27.67
C SER A 5 -6.55 -17.03 28.91
N LEU A 6 -6.73 -18.15 29.58
CA LEU A 6 -7.54 -18.26 30.82
C LEU A 6 -6.83 -17.63 32.02
N MET A 7 -5.51 -17.74 32.12
CA MET A 7 -4.76 -17.25 33.30
C MET A 7 -4.61 -15.72 33.35
N VAL A 8 -4.65 -15.03 32.20
CA VAL A 8 -4.62 -13.55 32.12
C VAL A 8 -6.02 -12.95 32.30
N ALA A 9 -7.07 -13.72 32.01
CA ALA A 9 -8.46 -13.26 32.11
C ALA A 9 -8.96 -13.14 33.54
N GLU A 10 -8.39 -13.90 34.51
CA GLU A 10 -8.89 -13.93 35.88
C GLU A 10 -8.33 -12.87 36.83
N LYS A 11 -7.25 -12.16 36.45
CA LYS A 11 -6.59 -11.19 37.37
C LYS A 11 -6.77 -9.72 37.03
N THR A 12 -7.55 -9.37 36.04
CA THR A 12 -7.81 -7.94 35.72
C THR A 12 -9.17 -7.52 36.31
N PRO A 13 -9.22 -6.48 37.16
CA PRO A 13 -10.48 -6.00 37.74
C PRO A 13 -11.45 -5.58 36.62
N HIS A 14 -12.70 -5.99 36.73
CA HIS A 14 -13.80 -5.72 35.78
C HIS A 14 -13.93 -4.24 35.40
N ARG A 15 -13.42 -3.34 36.25
CA ARG A 15 -13.39 -1.89 36.05
C ARG A 15 -12.39 -1.45 34.96
N ILE A 16 -11.25 -2.12 34.83
CA ILE A 16 -10.22 -1.81 33.82
C ILE A 16 -10.65 -2.30 32.44
N LYS A 17 -11.28 -3.48 32.34
CA LYS A 17 -11.85 -3.97 31.06
C LYS A 17 -12.94 -3.05 30.50
N ARG A 18 -13.81 -2.49 31.37
CA ARG A 18 -14.82 -1.51 30.94
C ARG A 18 -14.24 -0.17 30.51
N LEU A 19 -13.16 0.28 31.12
CA LEU A 19 -12.48 1.52 30.77
C LEU A 19 -11.75 1.36 29.43
N CYS A 20 -11.06 0.25 29.23
CA CYS A 20 -10.35 -0.05 27.97
C CYS A 20 -11.33 -0.17 26.79
N ASN A 21 -12.45 -0.90 26.95
CA ASN A 21 -13.48 -1.01 25.91
C ASN A 21 -14.18 0.32 25.61
N ARG A 22 -14.44 1.14 26.64
CA ARG A 22 -15.02 2.48 26.41
C ARG A 22 -14.05 3.43 25.71
N SER A 23 -12.75 3.32 25.97
CA SER A 23 -11.74 4.11 25.28
C SER A 23 -11.59 3.68 23.82
N LEU A 24 -11.57 2.37 23.53
CA LEU A 24 -11.55 1.85 22.16
C LEU A 24 -12.80 2.26 21.37
N GLN A 25 -13.98 2.14 21.96
CA GLN A 25 -15.22 2.59 21.29
C GLN A 25 -15.27 4.10 21.07
N LYS A 26 -14.74 4.91 22.00
CA LYS A 26 -14.61 6.36 21.78
C LYS A 26 -13.65 6.70 20.64
N VAL A 27 -12.50 6.05 20.56
CA VAL A 27 -11.51 6.26 19.49
C VAL A 27 -12.10 5.83 18.15
N GLN A 28 -12.76 4.67 18.08
CA GLN A 28 -13.45 4.23 16.86
C GLN A 28 -14.58 5.17 16.44
N SER A 29 -15.38 5.67 17.40
CA SER A 29 -16.45 6.65 17.15
C SER A 29 -15.90 8.01 16.72
N MET A 30 -14.77 8.47 17.27
CA MET A 30 -14.10 9.69 16.83
C MET A 30 -13.51 9.56 15.42
N MET A 31 -12.87 8.43 15.10
CA MET A 31 -12.39 8.14 13.75
C MET A 31 -13.54 8.10 12.73
N PHE A 32 -14.66 7.47 13.08
CA PHE A 32 -15.84 7.41 12.22
C PHE A 32 -16.51 8.79 12.02
N LYS A 33 -16.59 9.62 13.07
CA LYS A 33 -17.09 11.01 12.96
C LYS A 33 -16.16 11.90 12.14
N SER A 34 -14.85 11.76 12.27
CA SER A 34 -13.89 12.49 11.44
C SER A 34 -14.00 12.12 9.96
N TYR A 35 -14.22 10.82 9.68
CA TYR A 35 -14.45 10.33 8.32
C TYR A 35 -15.73 10.89 7.68
N LEU A 36 -16.83 10.95 8.44
CA LEU A 36 -18.11 11.53 8.00
C LEU A 36 -18.01 13.06 7.80
N THR A 37 -17.22 13.76 8.60
CA THR A 37 -17.03 15.22 8.46
C THR A 37 -16.22 15.55 7.22
N LEU A 38 -15.18 14.75 6.91
CA LEU A 38 -14.38 14.88 5.68
C LEU A 38 -15.18 14.58 4.42
N SER A 39 -16.08 13.58 4.48
CA SER A 39 -16.99 13.25 3.38
C SER A 39 -17.98 14.40 3.09
N LYS A 40 -18.54 15.05 4.12
CA LYS A 40 -19.44 16.20 3.96
C LYS A 40 -18.71 17.45 3.45
N PHE A 41 -17.45 17.65 3.82
CA PHE A 41 -16.65 18.79 3.32
C PHE A 41 -16.33 18.66 1.82
N ASN A 42 -16.11 17.45 1.30
CA ASN A 42 -15.90 17.22 -0.12
C ASN A 42 -17.15 17.50 -0.99
N ILE A 43 -18.36 17.31 -0.43
CA ILE A 43 -19.63 17.59 -1.14
C ILE A 43 -19.89 19.11 -1.23
N ILE A 44 -19.45 19.89 -0.26
CA ILE A 44 -19.67 21.36 -0.22
C ILE A 44 -18.71 22.10 -1.16
N LEU A 45 -17.53 21.55 -1.45
CA LEU A 45 -16.53 22.18 -2.32
C LEU A 45 -16.73 21.92 -3.82
N SER A 46 -17.59 20.96 -4.20
CA SER A 46 -17.90 20.68 -5.61
C SER A 46 -18.95 21.64 -6.23
N ASN A 47 -19.60 22.48 -5.43
CA ASN A 47 -20.74 23.32 -5.85
C ASN A 47 -20.48 24.84 -5.84
N LYS A 48 -19.25 25.33 -5.95
CA LYS A 48 -19.02 26.77 -6.15
C LYS A 48 -18.22 27.04 -7.44
N GLY A 49 -18.93 27.68 -8.31
CA GLY A 49 -18.80 28.03 -9.66
C GLY A 49 -17.66 28.94 -10.09
N ASP A 50 -17.63 29.05 -11.39
CA ASP A 50 -16.77 29.79 -12.29
C ASP A 50 -16.42 31.23 -11.90
N SER A 51 -15.15 31.57 -12.01
CA SER A 51 -14.73 32.90 -12.48
C SER A 51 -13.36 32.80 -13.16
N THR A 52 -13.29 33.34 -14.35
CA THR A 52 -12.22 33.25 -15.33
C THR A 52 -11.08 34.20 -15.05
N ASN A 53 -9.83 33.69 -15.08
CA ASN A 53 -8.60 34.50 -15.08
C ASN A 53 -7.53 33.84 -16.00
N PRO A 54 -6.95 34.58 -16.98
CA PRO A 54 -6.13 33.99 -18.09
C PRO A 54 -4.82 33.35 -17.67
N LYS A 55 -4.28 33.62 -16.49
CA LYS A 55 -3.05 32.95 -15.99
C LYS A 55 -3.28 31.51 -15.50
N GLN A 56 -4.55 31.13 -15.27
CA GLN A 56 -4.90 29.75 -14.87
C GLN A 56 -4.97 28.77 -16.06
N ASN A 57 -5.00 29.27 -17.30
CA ASN A 57 -5.10 28.39 -18.48
C ASN A 57 -3.78 27.67 -18.83
N SER A 58 -2.62 28.25 -18.51
CA SER A 58 -1.33 27.58 -18.80
C SER A 58 -1.01 26.47 -17.79
N GLU A 59 -1.42 26.61 -16.53
CA GLU A 59 -1.29 25.55 -15.52
C GLU A 59 -2.34 24.46 -15.69
N LYS A 60 -3.56 24.79 -16.10
CA LYS A 60 -4.60 23.81 -16.44
C LYS A 60 -4.25 23.00 -17.67
N SER A 61 -3.57 23.60 -18.67
CA SER A 61 -3.12 22.86 -19.87
C SER A 61 -1.95 21.92 -19.56
N LYS A 62 -0.96 22.33 -18.76
CA LYS A 62 0.10 21.44 -18.29
C LYS A 62 -0.45 20.29 -17.45
N LYS A 63 -1.37 20.56 -16.53
CA LYS A 63 -2.00 19.55 -15.69
C LYS A 63 -2.83 18.54 -16.51
N ARG A 64 -3.54 18.99 -17.55
CA ARG A 64 -4.27 18.11 -18.49
C ARG A 64 -3.33 17.23 -19.31
N ILE A 65 -2.18 17.73 -19.74
CA ILE A 65 -1.18 16.97 -20.48
C ILE A 65 -0.56 15.88 -19.60
N ASP A 66 -0.25 16.19 -18.32
CA ASP A 66 0.28 15.20 -17.38
C ASP A 66 -0.76 14.12 -17.00
N GLU A 67 -2.05 14.49 -16.84
CA GLU A 67 -3.13 13.53 -16.62
C GLU A 67 -3.43 12.67 -17.85
N GLN A 68 -3.42 13.25 -19.07
CA GLN A 68 -3.59 12.49 -20.31
C GLN A 68 -2.42 11.53 -20.55
N ASN A 69 -1.20 11.95 -20.27
CA ASN A 69 -0.02 11.08 -20.38
C ASN A 69 -0.08 9.93 -19.36
N ALA A 70 -0.48 10.19 -18.11
CA ALA A 70 -0.66 9.15 -17.11
C ALA A 70 -1.77 8.15 -17.49
N ARG A 71 -2.91 8.63 -18.01
CA ARG A 71 -4.01 7.77 -18.52
C ARG A 71 -3.59 6.97 -19.75
N SER A 72 -2.85 7.58 -20.67
CA SER A 72 -2.32 6.92 -21.86
C SER A 72 -1.36 5.78 -21.52
N ILE A 73 -0.48 5.98 -20.54
CA ILE A 73 0.44 4.94 -20.03
C ILE A 73 -0.34 3.79 -19.40
N VAL A 74 -1.36 4.10 -18.58
CA VAL A 74 -2.21 3.08 -17.94
C VAL A 74 -2.98 2.26 -18.99
N ASN A 75 -3.58 2.91 -19.99
CA ASN A 75 -4.34 2.23 -21.05
C ASN A 75 -3.42 1.38 -21.94
N MET A 76 -2.21 1.83 -22.23
CA MET A 76 -1.22 1.09 -23.02
C MET A 76 -0.72 -0.16 -22.28
N ILE A 77 -0.63 -0.10 -20.95
CA ILE A 77 -0.17 -1.20 -20.10
C ILE A 77 -1.30 -2.21 -19.83
N MET A 78 -2.54 -1.75 -19.79
CA MET A 78 -3.72 -2.55 -19.41
C MET A 78 -4.45 -3.18 -20.59
N GLY A 79 -4.09 -2.85 -21.85
CA GLY A 79 -4.61 -3.53 -23.04
C GLY A 79 -6.11 -3.34 -23.27
N ASP A 80 -6.67 -2.14 -23.05
CA ASP A 80 -8.02 -1.84 -23.53
C ASP A 80 -8.05 -1.89 -25.07
N GLY A 81 -8.78 -2.89 -25.58
CA GLY A 81 -8.84 -3.29 -26.98
C GLY A 81 -9.52 -2.30 -27.92
N ASN A 82 -9.20 -1.02 -27.86
CA ASN A 82 -9.59 -0.04 -28.86
C ASN A 82 -8.33 0.52 -29.54
N ARG A 83 -8.01 -0.08 -30.69
CA ARG A 83 -6.91 0.32 -31.57
C ARG A 83 -7.16 1.70 -32.14
N SER A 84 -6.44 2.70 -31.66
CA SER A 84 -6.03 3.82 -32.49
C SER A 84 -4.49 3.92 -32.45
N ASN A 85 -3.89 3.87 -33.64
CA ASN A 85 -2.45 3.87 -33.86
C ASN A 85 -1.83 5.20 -33.43
N ASN A 86 -1.42 5.31 -32.16
CA ASN A 86 -0.40 6.26 -31.71
C ASN A 86 0.27 5.63 -30.50
N ASN A 87 1.41 4.97 -30.69
CA ASN A 87 2.24 4.41 -29.64
C ASN A 87 2.82 5.54 -28.77
N PRO A 88 2.34 5.79 -27.55
CA PRO A 88 3.07 6.62 -26.60
C PRO A 88 4.22 5.78 -26.04
N ILE A 89 5.43 6.31 -26.14
CA ILE A 89 6.61 5.78 -25.49
C ILE A 89 6.31 5.66 -24.01
N ALA A 90 6.37 4.44 -23.44
CA ALA A 90 6.22 4.23 -22.01
C ALA A 90 7.32 5.00 -21.28
N VAL A 91 6.98 6.08 -20.63
CA VAL A 91 7.91 6.84 -19.78
C VAL A 91 8.17 6.00 -18.54
N ILE A 92 9.28 5.28 -18.52
CA ILE A 92 9.76 4.61 -17.32
C ILE A 92 10.26 5.71 -16.39
N ILE A 93 9.54 5.96 -15.30
CA ILE A 93 9.99 6.90 -14.27
C ILE A 93 11.04 6.17 -13.44
N ASP A 94 12.29 6.61 -13.52
CA ASP A 94 13.36 6.04 -12.72
C ASP A 94 13.23 6.42 -11.24
N THR A 95 13.89 5.64 -10.37
CA THR A 95 13.78 5.81 -8.92
C THR A 95 14.37 7.12 -8.44
N GLU A 96 15.38 7.68 -9.11
CA GLU A 96 15.99 8.98 -8.75
C GLU A 96 15.02 10.12 -9.00
N THR A 97 14.31 10.09 -10.12
CA THR A 97 13.22 11.03 -10.40
C THR A 97 12.10 10.92 -9.36
N LEU A 98 11.74 9.71 -8.92
CA LEU A 98 10.76 9.52 -7.85
C LEU A 98 11.24 10.13 -6.53
N VAL A 99 12.50 9.93 -6.15
CA VAL A 99 13.12 10.53 -4.95
C VAL A 99 13.04 12.05 -5.01
N ALA A 100 13.50 12.66 -6.11
CA ALA A 100 13.50 14.11 -6.27
C ALA A 100 12.10 14.72 -6.19
N ARG A 101 11.12 14.10 -6.87
CA ARG A 101 9.72 14.53 -6.83
C ARG A 101 9.12 14.39 -5.41
N THR A 102 9.45 13.33 -4.69
CA THR A 102 9.01 13.13 -3.31
C THR A 102 9.59 14.19 -2.39
N GLN A 103 10.89 14.50 -2.49
CA GLN A 103 11.51 15.55 -1.70
C GLN A 103 10.82 16.90 -1.93
N GLU A 104 10.58 17.27 -3.18
CA GLU A 104 9.90 18.52 -3.52
C GLU A 104 8.46 18.57 -2.95
N ARG A 105 7.68 17.50 -3.10
CA ARG A 105 6.30 17.44 -2.62
C ARG A 105 6.23 17.49 -1.09
N LEU A 106 7.07 16.69 -0.42
CA LEU A 106 7.10 16.63 1.04
C LEU A 106 7.53 17.96 1.65
N TRP A 107 8.56 18.57 1.09
CA TRP A 107 9.01 19.90 1.52
C TRP A 107 7.92 20.97 1.38
N LYS A 108 7.16 20.94 0.26
CA LYS A 108 5.98 21.81 0.07
C LYS A 108 4.87 21.50 1.08
N ALA A 109 4.64 20.22 1.37
CA ALA A 109 3.61 19.76 2.30
C ALA A 109 3.87 20.27 3.73
N LEU A 110 5.11 20.14 4.19
CA LEU A 110 5.52 20.60 5.52
C LEU A 110 5.44 22.15 5.67
N LYS A 111 5.70 22.90 4.60
CA LYS A 111 5.68 24.37 4.63
C LYS A 111 4.33 25.01 4.31
N ARG A 112 3.48 24.37 3.48
CA ARG A 112 2.29 25.01 2.86
C ARG A 112 0.98 24.25 3.04
N HIS A 113 0.88 23.26 3.91
CA HIS A 113 -0.30 22.41 4.10
C HIS A 113 -0.81 21.84 2.76
N TYR A 114 -0.06 20.92 2.18
CA TYR A 114 -0.35 20.31 0.89
C TYR A 114 -1.73 19.61 0.87
N ARG A 115 -2.50 19.79 -0.21
CA ARG A 115 -3.74 19.04 -0.42
C ARG A 115 -3.42 17.70 -1.07
N TYR A 116 -3.75 16.63 -0.38
CA TYR A 116 -3.62 15.28 -0.91
C TYR A 116 -4.85 14.93 -1.74
N GLU A 117 -4.65 14.48 -2.99
CA GLU A 117 -5.71 13.93 -3.84
C GLU A 117 -5.90 12.44 -3.52
N SER A 118 -7.14 11.93 -3.69
CA SER A 118 -7.42 10.52 -3.46
C SER A 118 -6.78 9.66 -4.54
N SER A 119 -5.92 8.71 -4.13
CA SER A 119 -5.28 7.74 -5.01
C SER A 119 -6.11 6.47 -5.22
N LEU A 120 -7.31 6.37 -4.63
CA LEU A 120 -8.14 5.16 -4.64
C LEU A 120 -9.02 5.03 -5.89
N LYS A 121 -9.41 6.14 -6.49
CA LYS A 121 -10.38 6.18 -7.58
C LYS A 121 -10.02 5.27 -8.77
N PRO A 122 -8.78 5.30 -9.31
CA PRO A 122 -8.42 4.41 -10.42
C PRO A 122 -8.53 2.92 -10.07
N GLY A 123 -8.18 2.55 -8.83
CA GLY A 123 -8.30 1.18 -8.33
C GLY A 123 -9.77 0.75 -8.23
N GLN A 124 -10.63 1.58 -7.66
CA GLN A 124 -12.06 1.29 -7.56
C GLN A 124 -12.70 1.21 -8.95
N GLU A 125 -12.37 2.09 -9.89
CA GLU A 125 -12.87 2.02 -11.28
C GLU A 125 -12.43 0.73 -11.98
N PHE A 126 -11.19 0.26 -11.75
CA PHE A 126 -10.74 -1.03 -12.26
C PHE A 126 -11.57 -2.17 -11.67
N LEU A 127 -11.75 -2.21 -10.35
CA LEU A 127 -12.48 -3.26 -9.65
C LEU A 127 -13.97 -3.28 -10.03
N HIS A 128 -14.59 -2.11 -10.24
CA HIS A 128 -15.99 -2.01 -10.69
C HIS A 128 -16.23 -2.76 -12.00
N ARG A 129 -15.28 -2.75 -12.94
CA ARG A 129 -15.37 -3.48 -14.21
C ARG A 129 -15.23 -4.98 -14.07
N HIS A 130 -14.76 -5.45 -12.91
CA HIS A 130 -14.49 -6.87 -12.65
C HIS A 130 -15.31 -7.45 -11.48
N VAL A 131 -16.39 -6.78 -11.07
CA VAL A 131 -17.25 -7.25 -9.98
C VAL A 131 -17.76 -8.67 -10.28
N ASN A 132 -17.72 -9.52 -9.25
CA ASN A 132 -18.07 -10.95 -9.31
C ASN A 132 -17.21 -11.80 -10.26
N SER A 133 -16.08 -11.26 -10.74
CA SER A 133 -15.12 -12.04 -11.54
C SER A 133 -13.99 -12.58 -10.69
N LYS A 134 -13.37 -13.65 -11.19
CA LYS A 134 -12.05 -14.12 -10.71
C LYS A 134 -10.98 -13.54 -11.61
N ILE A 135 -10.01 -12.86 -11.02
CA ILE A 135 -8.88 -12.31 -11.75
C ILE A 135 -7.58 -12.61 -11.02
N ALA A 136 -6.51 -12.80 -11.78
CA ALA A 136 -5.17 -12.98 -11.23
C ALA A 136 -4.55 -11.62 -10.89
N LEU A 137 -4.07 -11.47 -9.66
CA LEU A 137 -3.55 -10.23 -9.11
C LEU A 137 -2.26 -10.50 -8.31
N VAL A 138 -1.28 -9.62 -8.45
CA VAL A 138 -0.24 -9.46 -7.44
C VAL A 138 -0.78 -8.51 -6.38
N ILE A 139 -0.77 -8.94 -5.13
CA ILE A 139 -1.15 -8.13 -3.97
C ILE A 139 0.11 -7.68 -3.23
N MET A 140 0.15 -6.42 -2.86
CA MET A 140 1.22 -5.81 -2.08
C MET A 140 0.67 -5.17 -0.82
N TYR A 141 1.28 -5.47 0.32
CA TYR A 141 1.12 -4.74 1.57
C TYR A 141 2.41 -3.99 1.88
N ALA A 142 2.33 -2.69 2.08
CA ALA A 142 3.43 -1.85 2.55
C ALA A 142 3.03 -1.24 3.90
N ASP A 143 3.69 -1.67 4.96
CA ASP A 143 3.34 -1.38 6.36
C ASP A 143 4.44 -0.59 7.04
N LEU A 144 4.08 0.48 7.75
CA LEU A 144 5.01 1.37 8.42
C LEU A 144 5.50 0.76 9.74
N VAL A 145 6.81 0.64 9.89
CA VAL A 145 7.41 0.03 11.09
C VAL A 145 7.28 0.95 12.30
N GLY A 146 6.73 0.40 13.40
CA GLY A 146 6.67 1.10 14.69
C GLY A 146 5.61 2.19 14.79
N SER A 147 4.64 2.24 13.89
CA SER A 147 3.53 3.21 13.89
C SER A 147 2.75 3.23 15.21
N THR A 148 2.52 2.07 15.82
CA THR A 148 1.86 1.96 17.13
C THR A 148 2.68 2.67 18.22
N SER A 149 4.00 2.46 18.26
CA SER A 149 4.88 3.16 19.21
C SER A 149 4.91 4.67 18.93
N MET A 150 5.01 5.05 17.66
CA MET A 150 4.95 6.47 17.26
C MET A 150 3.65 7.14 17.68
N SER A 151 2.51 6.47 17.54
CA SER A 151 1.19 6.99 17.95
C SER A 151 1.05 7.18 19.46
N MET A 152 1.83 6.47 20.26
CA MET A 152 1.86 6.60 21.72
C MET A 152 2.82 7.70 22.22
N THR A 153 3.82 8.07 21.41
CA THR A 153 4.92 8.96 21.83
C THR A 153 4.91 10.31 21.12
N LEU A 154 4.38 10.38 19.90
CA LEU A 154 4.37 11.60 19.10
C LEU A 154 3.08 12.41 19.30
N PRO A 155 3.15 13.75 19.19
CA PRO A 155 1.96 14.57 19.04
C PRO A 155 1.11 14.13 17.84
N VAL A 156 -0.21 14.22 17.98
CA VAL A 156 -1.18 13.77 16.95
C VAL A 156 -0.92 14.43 15.60
N ASP A 157 -0.57 15.72 15.56
CA ASP A 157 -0.31 16.45 14.33
C ASP A 157 0.92 15.92 13.59
N LYS A 158 1.98 15.57 14.33
CA LYS A 158 3.17 14.91 13.75
C LYS A 158 2.80 13.54 13.19
N MET A 159 2.03 12.74 13.93
CA MET A 159 1.58 11.42 13.46
C MET A 159 0.73 11.53 12.19
N VAL A 160 -0.23 12.45 12.14
CA VAL A 160 -1.05 12.72 10.96
C VAL A 160 -0.19 13.10 9.75
N THR A 161 0.83 13.94 9.96
CA THR A 161 1.76 14.35 8.91
C THR A 161 2.55 13.17 8.36
N ILE A 162 3.07 12.30 9.24
CA ILE A 162 3.78 11.06 8.86
C ILE A 162 2.88 10.17 8.02
N ILE A 163 1.70 9.81 8.53
CA ILE A 163 0.79 8.88 7.85
C ILE A 163 0.35 9.41 6.49
N ARG A 164 -0.01 10.71 6.40
CA ARG A 164 -0.41 11.33 5.14
C ARG A 164 0.73 11.33 4.11
N SER A 165 1.92 11.74 4.53
CA SER A 165 3.08 11.78 3.64
C SER A 165 3.44 10.39 3.16
N PHE A 166 3.54 9.42 4.06
CA PHE A 166 3.82 8.03 3.73
C PHE A 166 2.77 7.47 2.74
N SER A 167 1.48 7.54 3.08
CA SER A 167 0.41 6.98 2.26
C SER A 167 0.38 7.62 0.87
N TYR A 168 0.54 8.93 0.78
CA TYR A 168 0.52 9.64 -0.50
C TYR A 168 1.73 9.26 -1.37
N GLU A 169 2.95 9.31 -0.83
CA GLU A 169 4.16 9.01 -1.60
C GLU A 169 4.20 7.55 -2.04
N MET A 170 3.79 6.60 -1.16
CA MET A 170 3.68 5.19 -1.55
C MET A 170 2.64 4.99 -2.67
N SER A 171 1.53 5.71 -2.63
CA SER A 171 0.51 5.67 -3.70
C SER A 171 1.03 6.19 -5.03
N CYS A 172 1.81 7.26 -5.03
CA CYS A 172 2.46 7.79 -6.23
C CYS A 172 3.42 6.75 -6.85
N ILE A 173 4.16 6.03 -6.01
CA ILE A 173 5.08 4.98 -6.47
C ILE A 173 4.32 3.79 -7.05
N VAL A 174 3.23 3.34 -6.40
CA VAL A 174 2.35 2.28 -6.93
C VAL A 174 1.88 2.65 -8.33
N GLN A 175 1.34 3.85 -8.50
CA GLN A 175 0.82 4.32 -9.80
C GLN A 175 1.92 4.43 -10.87
N SER A 176 3.12 4.89 -10.49
CA SER A 176 4.26 5.01 -11.43
C SER A 176 4.76 3.66 -11.93
N HIS A 177 4.47 2.56 -11.23
CA HIS A 177 4.79 1.20 -11.64
C HIS A 177 3.60 0.46 -12.27
N GLY A 178 2.48 1.16 -12.55
CA GLY A 178 1.29 0.58 -13.17
C GLY A 178 0.43 -0.26 -12.23
N GLY A 179 0.57 -0.07 -10.92
CA GLY A 179 -0.29 -0.64 -9.88
C GLY A 179 -1.44 0.28 -9.50
N TYR A 180 -2.36 -0.25 -8.74
CA TYR A 180 -3.51 0.44 -8.17
C TYR A 180 -3.47 0.37 -6.65
N VAL A 181 -3.84 1.45 -5.99
CA VAL A 181 -4.07 1.45 -4.55
C VAL A 181 -5.47 0.90 -4.31
N LEU A 182 -5.56 -0.16 -3.50
CA LEU A 182 -6.83 -0.76 -3.10
C LEU A 182 -7.47 0.01 -1.95
N LYS A 183 -6.72 0.17 -0.87
CA LYS A 183 -7.15 0.84 0.36
C LYS A 183 -5.98 1.16 1.28
N TYR A 184 -6.26 2.00 2.28
CA TYR A 184 -5.38 2.23 3.42
C TYR A 184 -5.98 1.56 4.65
N VAL A 185 -5.16 0.87 5.42
CA VAL A 185 -5.56 0.22 6.68
C VAL A 185 -4.62 0.69 7.79
N GLY A 186 -5.07 1.68 8.55
CA GLY A 186 -4.21 2.38 9.50
C GLY A 186 -3.05 3.09 8.79
N ASP A 187 -1.86 2.59 8.99
CA ASP A 187 -0.61 3.04 8.40
C ASP A 187 -0.13 2.16 7.24
N ALA A 188 -0.87 1.11 6.90
CA ALA A 188 -0.56 0.24 5.77
C ALA A 188 -1.21 0.72 4.47
N VAL A 189 -0.46 0.66 3.37
CA VAL A 189 -0.94 0.84 2.00
C VAL A 189 -1.08 -0.53 1.35
N ILE A 190 -2.30 -0.85 0.91
CA ILE A 190 -2.58 -2.09 0.18
C ILE A 190 -2.76 -1.75 -1.28
N ALA A 191 -1.98 -2.40 -2.14
CA ALA A 191 -1.98 -2.19 -3.58
C ALA A 191 -2.13 -3.51 -4.32
N PHE A 192 -2.54 -3.42 -5.59
CA PHE A 192 -2.62 -4.58 -6.47
C PHE A 192 -2.13 -4.26 -7.89
N PHE A 193 -1.64 -5.30 -8.57
CA PHE A 193 -1.20 -5.25 -9.96
C PHE A 193 -1.90 -6.38 -10.73
N PRO A 194 -2.70 -6.09 -11.77
CA PRO A 194 -3.31 -7.13 -12.59
C PRO A 194 -2.26 -8.00 -13.27
N SER A 195 -2.33 -9.33 -13.05
CA SER A 195 -1.34 -10.29 -13.58
C SER A 195 -1.90 -11.23 -14.66
N GLY A 196 -3.21 -11.19 -14.90
CA GLY A 196 -3.86 -12.12 -15.80
C GLY A 196 -3.39 -12.06 -17.26
N TYR A 197 -2.96 -10.90 -17.75
CA TYR A 197 -2.45 -10.75 -19.12
C TYR A 197 -0.97 -11.12 -19.25
N ASN A 198 -0.14 -10.68 -18.32
CA ASN A 198 1.31 -10.98 -18.29
C ASN A 198 1.80 -11.07 -16.84
N LYS A 199 1.79 -12.28 -16.32
CA LYS A 199 2.16 -12.57 -14.93
C LYS A 199 3.59 -12.14 -14.60
N LEU A 200 4.55 -12.45 -15.49
CA LEU A 200 5.96 -12.08 -15.29
C LEU A 200 6.12 -10.57 -15.15
N LEU A 201 5.56 -9.82 -16.09
CA LEU A 201 5.67 -8.36 -16.10
C LEU A 201 5.01 -7.73 -14.87
N ALA A 202 3.86 -8.24 -14.43
CA ALA A 202 3.16 -7.75 -13.26
C ALA A 202 3.98 -8.01 -11.98
N CYS A 203 4.53 -9.22 -11.83
CA CYS A 203 5.37 -9.59 -10.68
C CYS A 203 6.68 -8.76 -10.64
N ASP A 204 7.35 -8.59 -11.78
CA ASP A 204 8.56 -7.78 -11.88
C ASP A 204 8.28 -6.32 -11.51
N ARG A 205 7.20 -5.72 -12.01
CA ARG A 205 6.78 -4.36 -11.68
C ARG A 205 6.42 -4.18 -10.22
N ALA A 206 5.71 -5.12 -9.63
CA ALA A 206 5.36 -5.08 -8.22
C ALA A 206 6.61 -5.14 -7.33
N VAL A 207 7.58 -6.00 -7.64
CA VAL A 207 8.84 -6.07 -6.91
C VAL A 207 9.70 -4.82 -7.12
N GLN A 208 9.74 -4.25 -8.32
CA GLN A 208 10.43 -2.97 -8.57
C GLN A 208 9.76 -1.82 -7.83
N CYS A 209 8.43 -1.78 -7.80
CA CYS A 209 7.66 -0.83 -7.00
C CYS A 209 8.07 -0.89 -5.51
N ALA A 210 8.11 -2.10 -4.93
CA ALA A 210 8.53 -2.30 -3.55
C ALA A 210 9.96 -1.79 -3.29
N LYS A 211 10.91 -2.04 -4.20
CA LYS A 211 12.28 -1.50 -4.11
C LYS A 211 12.31 0.02 -4.17
N SER A 212 11.55 0.61 -5.09
CA SER A 212 11.42 2.07 -5.20
C SER A 212 10.83 2.68 -3.95
N MET A 213 9.83 2.04 -3.31
CA MET A 213 9.28 2.48 -2.02
C MET A 213 10.36 2.59 -0.94
N ILE A 214 11.16 1.54 -0.75
CA ILE A 214 12.24 1.53 0.25
C ILE A 214 13.26 2.63 -0.07
N THR A 215 13.66 2.79 -1.32
CA THR A 215 14.63 3.81 -1.75
C THR A 215 14.07 5.23 -1.53
N VAL A 216 12.80 5.47 -1.87
CA VAL A 216 12.16 6.78 -1.69
C VAL A 216 11.99 7.11 -0.21
N ILE A 217 11.67 6.14 0.65
CA ILE A 217 11.63 6.37 2.10
C ILE A 217 13.02 6.77 2.59
N LYS A 218 14.03 5.99 2.25
CA LYS A 218 15.41 6.22 2.72
C LYS A 218 16.01 7.54 2.21
N ASN A 219 15.87 7.81 0.91
CA ASN A 219 16.59 8.89 0.24
C ASN A 219 15.68 10.10 -0.06
N GLY A 220 14.37 9.93 -0.05
CA GLY A 220 13.39 11.00 -0.32
C GLY A 220 12.71 11.53 0.94
N ILE A 221 12.05 10.65 1.70
CA ILE A 221 11.22 11.05 2.83
C ILE A 221 12.07 11.36 4.07
N ASN A 222 12.92 10.42 4.51
CA ASN A 222 13.68 10.55 5.75
C ASN A 222 14.60 11.78 5.79
N PRO A 223 15.34 12.13 4.72
CA PRO A 223 16.20 13.33 4.76
C PRO A 223 15.42 14.63 4.96
N ILE A 224 14.16 14.68 4.49
CA ILE A 224 13.30 15.86 4.70
C ILE A 224 12.68 15.83 6.10
N LEU A 225 12.15 14.69 6.55
CA LEU A 225 11.56 14.56 7.89
C LEU A 225 12.57 14.86 9.00
N ASN A 226 13.80 14.39 8.87
CA ASN A 226 14.87 14.61 9.85
C ASN A 226 15.21 16.10 10.04
N GLN A 227 14.99 16.95 9.01
CA GLN A 227 15.18 18.41 9.14
C GLN A 227 14.14 19.09 10.03
N TYR A 228 13.05 18.40 10.37
CA TYR A 228 11.93 18.92 11.15
C TYR A 228 11.67 18.11 12.43
N ASP A 229 12.67 17.39 12.92
CA ASP A 229 12.59 16.56 14.14
C ASP A 229 11.48 15.49 14.10
N TYR A 230 11.28 14.88 12.94
CA TYR A 230 10.45 13.68 12.79
C TYR A 230 11.31 12.42 12.88
N PRO A 231 10.75 11.30 13.35
CA PRO A 231 11.45 10.03 13.39
C PRO A 231 11.74 9.48 11.99
N GLU A 232 12.80 8.68 11.89
CA GLU A 232 13.13 7.95 10.66
C GLU A 232 12.06 6.89 10.37
N LEU A 233 11.52 6.91 9.17
CA LEU A 233 10.53 5.94 8.73
C LEU A 233 11.20 4.70 8.14
N ARG A 234 10.63 3.54 8.43
CA ARG A 234 11.00 2.24 7.87
C ARG A 234 9.74 1.52 7.45
N VAL A 235 9.81 0.70 6.41
CA VAL A 235 8.66 -0.02 5.84
C VAL A 235 8.93 -1.50 5.75
N LYS A 236 7.89 -2.32 5.92
CA LYS A 236 7.88 -3.76 5.62
C LYS A 236 7.00 -3.98 4.41
N ILE A 237 7.47 -4.74 3.42
CA ILE A 237 6.69 -4.97 2.20
C ILE A 237 6.58 -6.46 1.94
N GLY A 238 5.35 -6.95 1.92
CA GLY A 238 5.01 -8.32 1.58
C GLY A 238 4.21 -8.38 0.29
N LEU A 239 4.54 -9.33 -0.59
CA LEU A 239 3.84 -9.52 -1.85
C LEU A 239 3.52 -11.01 -2.08
N ASP A 240 2.35 -11.23 -2.68
CA ASP A 240 1.99 -12.55 -3.20
C ASP A 240 1.11 -12.42 -4.45
N GLU A 241 1.07 -13.47 -5.27
CA GLU A 241 0.28 -13.48 -6.50
C GLU A 241 -0.69 -14.66 -6.51
N GLY A 242 -1.88 -14.44 -7.04
CA GLY A 242 -2.86 -15.50 -7.21
C GLY A 242 -4.23 -15.02 -7.65
N GLU A 243 -5.10 -15.99 -7.95
CA GLU A 243 -6.49 -15.71 -8.27
C GLU A 243 -7.23 -15.13 -7.06
N SER A 244 -7.99 -14.08 -7.32
CA SER A 244 -8.81 -13.38 -6.35
C SER A 244 -10.18 -13.08 -6.92
N VAL A 245 -11.19 -13.01 -6.06
CA VAL A 245 -12.57 -12.64 -6.43
C VAL A 245 -12.79 -11.18 -6.06
N ILE A 246 -13.39 -10.44 -6.97
CA ILE A 246 -13.75 -9.04 -6.76
C ILE A 246 -15.19 -8.99 -6.24
N VAL A 247 -15.35 -8.44 -5.03
CA VAL A 247 -16.65 -8.44 -4.32
C VAL A 247 -17.07 -7.04 -3.90
N PRO A 248 -18.34 -6.66 -4.11
CA PRO A 248 -18.90 -5.45 -3.54
C PRO A 248 -19.34 -5.69 -2.09
N TYR A 249 -19.03 -4.75 -1.20
CA TYR A 249 -19.60 -4.71 0.15
C TYR A 249 -20.77 -3.74 0.18
N GLY A 250 -21.97 -4.24 -0.08
CA GLY A 250 -23.21 -3.50 -0.12
C GLY A 250 -24.06 -3.83 -1.35
N HIS A 251 -25.23 -3.19 -1.47
CA HIS A 251 -26.23 -3.51 -2.49
C HIS A 251 -26.44 -2.39 -3.52
N ASP A 252 -25.75 -1.28 -3.39
CA ASP A 252 -25.90 -0.12 -4.27
C ASP A 252 -24.64 0.16 -5.10
N LYS A 253 -24.75 1.08 -6.07
CA LYS A 253 -23.64 1.48 -6.95
C LYS A 253 -22.52 2.24 -6.21
N SER A 254 -22.76 2.69 -4.99
CA SER A 254 -21.77 3.37 -4.14
C SER A 254 -21.02 2.41 -3.22
N SER A 255 -21.34 1.10 -3.28
CA SER A 255 -20.70 0.08 -2.45
C SER A 255 -19.21 0.02 -2.72
N LEU A 256 -18.44 -0.03 -1.64
CA LEU A 256 -16.99 -0.27 -1.73
C LEU A 256 -16.73 -1.66 -2.28
N ILE A 257 -15.81 -1.74 -3.23
CA ILE A 257 -15.38 -3.01 -3.81
C ILE A 257 -14.06 -3.41 -3.19
N ASP A 258 -13.94 -4.67 -2.84
CA ASP A 258 -12.73 -5.24 -2.25
C ASP A 258 -12.31 -6.52 -2.99
N ILE A 259 -11.15 -7.03 -2.63
CA ILE A 259 -10.53 -8.22 -3.20
C ILE A 259 -10.54 -9.32 -2.14
N LEU A 260 -11.08 -10.49 -2.46
CA LEU A 260 -11.02 -11.68 -1.64
C LEU A 260 -10.20 -12.77 -2.34
N GLY A 261 -9.18 -13.27 -1.66
CA GLY A 261 -8.34 -14.33 -2.21
C GLY A 261 -7.25 -14.79 -1.25
N TYR A 262 -6.66 -15.93 -1.59
CA TYR A 262 -5.55 -16.49 -0.83
C TYR A 262 -4.35 -15.53 -0.81
N SER A 263 -4.01 -14.93 -1.96
CA SER A 263 -2.93 -13.96 -2.10
C SER A 263 -3.07 -12.74 -1.18
N MET A 264 -4.32 -12.26 -0.95
CA MET A 264 -4.57 -11.20 0.04
C MET A 264 -4.14 -11.60 1.45
N SER A 265 -4.55 -12.81 1.88
CA SER A 265 -4.23 -13.32 3.21
C SER A 265 -2.73 -13.62 3.37
N ILE A 266 -2.11 -14.20 2.34
CA ILE A 266 -0.68 -14.50 2.34
C ILE A 266 0.14 -13.22 2.36
N SER A 267 -0.13 -12.24 1.50
CA SER A 267 0.60 -10.97 1.47
C SER A 267 0.56 -10.25 2.83
N ALA A 268 -0.60 -10.21 3.49
CA ALA A 268 -0.72 -9.64 4.83
C ALA A 268 0.15 -10.37 5.87
N LYS A 269 0.11 -11.71 5.86
CA LYS A 269 0.93 -12.55 6.74
C LYS A 269 2.42 -12.42 6.46
N VAL A 270 2.80 -12.43 5.18
CA VAL A 270 4.18 -12.23 4.73
C VAL A 270 4.72 -10.90 5.24
N THR A 271 3.94 -9.81 5.12
CA THR A 271 4.33 -8.49 5.61
C THR A 271 4.61 -8.50 7.12
N SER A 272 3.78 -9.22 7.89
CA SER A 272 3.99 -9.34 9.34
C SER A 272 5.29 -10.06 9.72
N LEU A 273 5.82 -10.92 8.83
CA LEU A 273 7.07 -11.65 9.01
C LEU A 273 8.29 -10.93 8.40
N THR A 274 8.06 -9.87 7.65
CA THR A 274 9.10 -9.13 6.93
C THR A 274 9.92 -8.25 7.87
N TYR A 275 11.24 -8.16 7.65
CA TYR A 275 12.12 -7.24 8.38
C TYR A 275 11.95 -5.79 7.91
N PRO A 276 12.25 -4.80 8.77
CA PRO A 276 12.24 -3.40 8.38
C PRO A 276 13.11 -3.11 7.15
N ASN A 277 12.60 -2.28 6.24
CA ASN A 277 13.24 -1.87 4.98
C ASN A 277 13.61 -3.06 4.07
N THR A 278 12.80 -4.12 4.10
CA THR A 278 13.00 -5.29 3.25
C THR A 278 11.71 -5.74 2.57
N ILE A 279 11.87 -6.64 1.60
CA ILE A 279 10.81 -7.22 0.80
C ILE A 279 10.78 -8.72 1.02
N THR A 280 9.60 -9.27 1.28
CA THR A 280 9.37 -10.71 1.29
C THR A 280 8.28 -11.04 0.28
N ILE A 281 8.50 -12.08 -0.53
CA ILE A 281 7.60 -12.52 -1.59
C ILE A 281 7.25 -13.99 -1.43
N GLY A 282 6.04 -14.37 -1.88
CA GLY A 282 5.61 -15.75 -1.96
C GLY A 282 6.25 -16.50 -3.14
N GLU A 283 6.17 -17.83 -3.10
CA GLU A 283 6.74 -18.71 -4.15
C GLU A 283 6.10 -18.50 -5.53
N ASP A 284 4.82 -18.10 -5.58
CA ASP A 284 4.12 -17.85 -6.84
C ASP A 284 4.69 -16.63 -7.60
N ILE A 285 5.18 -15.63 -6.88
CA ILE A 285 5.94 -14.52 -7.46
C ILE A 285 7.35 -14.98 -7.81
N TYR A 286 8.06 -15.61 -6.85
CA TYR A 286 9.46 -15.99 -7.03
C TYR A 286 9.69 -16.86 -8.26
N SER A 287 8.77 -17.80 -8.54
CA SER A 287 8.87 -18.74 -9.65
C SER A 287 8.89 -18.07 -11.04
N VAL A 288 8.22 -16.91 -11.17
CA VAL A 288 8.04 -16.20 -12.44
C VAL A 288 8.89 -14.96 -12.61
N LEU A 289 9.59 -14.50 -11.55
CA LEU A 289 10.46 -13.33 -11.63
C LEU A 289 11.57 -13.49 -12.67
N HIS A 290 11.88 -12.37 -13.33
CA HIS A 290 13.05 -12.28 -14.20
C HIS A 290 14.31 -12.72 -13.44
N PRO A 291 15.22 -13.52 -14.05
CA PRO A 291 16.38 -14.09 -13.37
C PRO A 291 17.23 -13.08 -12.59
N GLN A 292 17.46 -11.88 -13.15
CA GLN A 292 18.23 -10.82 -12.48
C GLN A 292 17.57 -10.27 -11.21
N ILE A 293 16.23 -10.28 -11.15
CA ILE A 293 15.47 -9.87 -9.97
C ILE A 293 15.46 -11.03 -8.98
N ARG A 294 15.18 -12.24 -9.46
CA ARG A 294 15.10 -13.48 -8.66
C ARG A 294 16.39 -13.76 -7.89
N MET A 295 17.55 -13.54 -8.52
CA MET A 295 18.85 -13.72 -7.86
C MET A 295 19.08 -12.85 -6.62
N LYS A 296 18.30 -11.80 -6.42
CA LYS A 296 18.38 -10.92 -5.23
C LYS A 296 17.63 -11.46 -4.02
N PHE A 297 16.86 -12.53 -4.20
CA PHE A 297 16.08 -13.18 -3.15
C PHE A 297 16.67 -14.54 -2.77
N LYS A 298 16.48 -14.93 -1.51
CA LYS A 298 16.78 -16.25 -0.99
C LYS A 298 15.60 -16.82 -0.22
N GLU A 299 15.47 -18.15 -0.20
CA GLU A 299 14.45 -18.84 0.58
C GLU A 299 14.62 -18.55 2.07
N VAL A 300 13.53 -18.27 2.75
CA VAL A 300 13.45 -18.03 4.18
C VAL A 300 13.00 -19.31 4.86
N LYS A 301 13.78 -19.78 5.83
CA LYS A 301 13.39 -20.91 6.68
C LYS A 301 12.48 -20.39 7.79
N LEU A 302 11.25 -20.88 7.81
CA LEU A 302 10.24 -20.55 8.81
C LEU A 302 10.00 -21.74 9.73
N ARG A 303 9.76 -21.48 11.00
CA ARG A 303 9.30 -22.52 11.92
C ARG A 303 7.85 -22.87 11.63
N ILE A 304 7.49 -24.14 11.76
CA ILE A 304 6.12 -24.65 11.53
C ILE A 304 5.09 -23.92 12.44
N GLU A 305 5.54 -23.45 13.61
CA GLU A 305 4.71 -22.69 14.55
C GLU A 305 4.32 -21.31 14.01
N ASP A 306 5.20 -20.67 13.23
CA ASP A 306 5.02 -19.32 12.69
C ASP A 306 4.35 -19.35 11.31
N TRP A 307 4.43 -20.48 10.58
CA TRP A 307 3.96 -20.58 9.19
C TRP A 307 3.34 -21.97 8.91
N LYS A 308 2.03 -21.97 8.63
CA LYS A 308 1.24 -23.21 8.41
C LYS A 308 0.59 -23.26 7.02
N TYR A 309 0.87 -22.28 6.18
CA TYR A 309 0.23 -22.20 4.87
C TYR A 309 0.89 -23.18 3.89
N VAL A 310 0.06 -23.83 3.09
CA VAL A 310 0.49 -24.83 2.11
C VAL A 310 0.16 -24.36 0.71
N ASN A 311 0.98 -24.74 -0.22
CA ASN A 311 0.70 -24.59 -1.63
C ASN A 311 -0.47 -25.49 -2.02
N ARG A 312 -1.51 -24.91 -2.62
CA ARG A 312 -2.74 -25.62 -2.94
C ARG A 312 -2.59 -26.71 -4.00
N GLN A 313 -1.57 -26.59 -4.85
CA GLN A 313 -1.32 -27.56 -5.94
C GLN A 313 -0.46 -28.73 -5.45
N THR A 314 0.53 -28.46 -4.63
CA THR A 314 1.51 -29.47 -4.19
C THR A 314 1.22 -30.03 -2.81
N GLY A 315 0.41 -29.36 -1.99
CA GLY A 315 0.20 -29.72 -0.58
C GLY A 315 1.42 -29.48 0.33
N GLN A 316 2.53 -29.03 -0.23
CA GLN A 316 3.76 -28.74 0.52
C GLN A 316 3.68 -27.37 1.21
N LEU A 317 4.52 -27.16 2.22
CA LEU A 317 4.63 -25.86 2.89
C LEU A 317 4.92 -24.75 1.86
N TYR A 318 4.11 -23.70 1.87
CA TYR A 318 4.25 -22.56 0.95
C TYR A 318 5.55 -21.81 1.27
N LYS A 319 6.44 -21.69 0.28
CA LYS A 319 7.75 -21.10 0.45
C LYS A 319 7.73 -19.58 0.37
N LEU A 320 8.56 -18.96 1.20
CA LEU A 320 8.78 -17.52 1.18
C LEU A 320 10.22 -17.20 0.81
N TYR A 321 10.40 -16.08 0.13
CA TYR A 321 11.69 -15.58 -0.32
C TYR A 321 11.86 -14.13 0.09
N ALA A 322 13.00 -13.80 0.69
CA ALA A 322 13.31 -12.47 1.13
C ALA A 322 14.65 -11.97 0.56
N ASP A 323 14.87 -10.66 0.65
CA ASP A 323 16.12 -10.04 0.21
C ASP A 323 17.34 -10.76 0.81
N LYS A 324 18.40 -11.01 0.03
CA LYS A 324 19.58 -11.80 0.45
C LYS A 324 20.32 -11.22 1.66
N ASN A 325 20.19 -9.94 1.91
CA ASN A 325 20.88 -9.24 2.99
C ASN A 325 20.27 -9.47 4.39
N ILE A 326 19.23 -10.31 4.52
CA ILE A 326 18.55 -10.61 5.78
C ILE A 326 19.04 -11.95 6.36
N PRO A 327 18.91 -12.17 7.69
CA PRO A 327 19.10 -13.50 8.29
C PRO A 327 18.23 -14.56 7.61
N THR A 328 18.75 -15.76 7.44
CA THR A 328 18.04 -16.84 6.73
C THR A 328 16.89 -17.43 7.55
N THR A 329 16.92 -17.27 8.86
CA THR A 329 15.88 -17.77 9.78
C THR A 329 15.11 -16.59 10.35
N ILE A 330 13.80 -16.55 10.12
CA ILE A 330 12.90 -15.55 10.72
C ILE A 330 12.23 -16.20 11.93
N THR A 331 12.44 -15.62 13.11
CA THR A 331 11.75 -16.01 14.34
C THR A 331 10.82 -14.90 14.78
N SER A 332 9.68 -15.26 15.38
CA SER A 332 8.75 -14.27 15.95
C SER A 332 9.37 -13.42 17.09
N THR A 333 10.46 -13.91 17.67
CA THR A 333 11.21 -13.23 18.74
C THR A 333 12.17 -12.14 18.23
N ASP A 334 12.56 -12.17 16.96
CA ASP A 334 13.47 -11.16 16.37
C ASP A 334 12.77 -9.82 16.07
N LYS A 335 11.51 -9.69 16.50
CA LYS A 335 10.62 -8.53 16.22
C LYS A 335 10.60 -7.47 17.34
N LYS A 336 11.60 -7.45 18.24
CA LYS A 336 11.67 -6.32 19.17
C LYS A 336 12.02 -5.04 18.41
N PRO A 337 11.27 -3.93 18.68
CA PRO A 337 11.38 -2.65 17.98
C PRO A 337 12.76 -2.04 18.08
#